data_baf0bc5417be59cf32186358a978e5f6
#
_entry.id   baf0bc5417be59cf32186358a978e5f6
#
_cell.length_a   1.000
_cell.length_b   1.000
_cell.length_c   1.000
_cell.angle_alpha   90.00
_cell.angle_beta   90.00
_cell.angle_gamma   90.00
#
_symmetry.space_group_name_H-M   'P 1'
#
loop_
_entity.id
_entity.type
_entity.pdbx_description
1 polymer ?
#
loop_
_entity_poly.entity_id
_entity_poly.type
_entity_poly.pdbx_seq_one_letter_code
_entity_poly.pdbx_strand_id
1 'polypeptide(L)'
;MYSPTLEEFQKLATQGNLIPVARRILADLETPLSAYRKIRGVDESFLFESVEGGEHVGRYSFVGCNPRAVVRQDGSHVQVFENGRVTESFVVGRDIKDGLEVVERLMKKFRAVAVPGLPRFTGGAVGFIGYEFIHDIEPVVPRPPQDDLKTPVLYFFIADQLLSFDRAQQTITILVNAVLDDAGNPAEAYENATSEIERILSLLEQPSQHQPLTLPAEVPPVPFESNQTPEKFHQNVAASKKYITGGDIIQVVGSQRFSAPVTASPVDIYRAARSINPSPYMFLLELKGFALVGASPELHVRCEDGRVEIRPIAGTRPRGQSAEEDAALEKELLADPKERAEHVMLVDLARNDLGRVCDFGSVQVKDLMVVERYSHVMHIVSQVEGRLSAAKSPYDLMRATFPAGTLSGAPKIRAMQIISELEQTARGPYGGCVGYFSFTGNLDCCITIRTALVKEGRAYVQAGGGWVNDSTPEAEFQETVNKSMAMRKAVALAENFVRI
;
A
#
# COMPACT_ATOMS: atom_id res chain seq x y z
N MET A 1 -6.10 32.65 1.76
CA MET A 1 -7.30 32.67 0.92
C MET A 1 -7.75 31.22 0.75
N TYR A 2 -9.05 30.94 0.88
CA TYR A 2 -9.60 29.61 0.67
C TYR A 2 -10.01 29.40 -0.79
N SER A 3 -9.97 28.17 -1.25
CA SER A 3 -10.48 27.75 -2.55
C SER A 3 -11.35 26.50 -2.33
N PRO A 4 -12.61 26.49 -2.82
CA PRO A 4 -13.33 27.61 -3.43
C PRO A 4 -13.62 28.74 -2.44
N THR A 5 -14.03 29.93 -2.94
CA THR A 5 -14.64 31.00 -2.11
C THR A 5 -16.04 30.55 -1.67
N LEU A 6 -16.65 31.26 -0.67
CA LEU A 6 -18.00 30.93 -0.21
C LEU A 6 -19.03 30.99 -1.35
N GLU A 7 -18.95 32.00 -2.24
CA GLU A 7 -19.85 32.13 -3.36
C GLU A 7 -19.73 30.98 -4.36
N GLU A 8 -18.48 30.57 -4.67
CA GLU A 8 -18.22 29.42 -5.53
C GLU A 8 -18.67 28.12 -4.86
N PHE A 9 -18.42 27.97 -3.56
CA PHE A 9 -18.86 26.81 -2.79
C PHE A 9 -20.37 26.62 -2.82
N GLN A 10 -21.14 27.69 -2.65
CA GLN A 10 -22.59 27.65 -2.71
C GLN A 10 -23.10 27.19 -4.10
N LYS A 11 -22.42 27.58 -5.18
CA LYS A 11 -22.72 27.09 -6.53
C LYS A 11 -22.38 25.60 -6.69
N LEU A 12 -21.22 25.17 -6.15
CA LEU A 12 -20.79 23.77 -6.18
C LEU A 12 -21.71 22.86 -5.35
N ALA A 13 -22.29 23.37 -4.27
CA ALA A 13 -23.21 22.65 -3.40
C ALA A 13 -24.48 22.12 -4.14
N THR A 14 -24.81 22.67 -5.31
CA THR A 14 -25.90 22.16 -6.16
C THR A 14 -25.52 20.92 -6.98
N GLN A 15 -24.23 20.60 -7.08
CA GLN A 15 -23.70 19.52 -7.92
C GLN A 15 -23.42 18.22 -7.14
N GLY A 16 -23.20 18.33 -5.83
CA GLY A 16 -22.90 17.18 -4.99
C GLY A 16 -23.01 17.53 -3.50
N ASN A 17 -22.71 16.55 -2.65
CA ASN A 17 -22.80 16.72 -1.20
C ASN A 17 -21.42 16.66 -0.48
N LEU A 18 -20.34 16.51 -1.26
CA LEU A 18 -18.96 16.53 -0.73
C LEU A 18 -18.14 17.53 -1.54
N ILE A 19 -17.79 18.65 -0.94
CA ILE A 19 -17.05 19.70 -1.61
C ILE A 19 -15.74 19.96 -0.86
N PRO A 20 -14.57 19.76 -1.48
CA PRO A 20 -13.30 20.05 -0.85
C PRO A 20 -13.11 21.57 -0.71
N VAL A 21 -12.77 22.02 0.50
CA VAL A 21 -12.29 23.37 0.81
C VAL A 21 -10.81 23.27 1.10
N ALA A 22 -10.01 24.15 0.53
CA ALA A 22 -8.57 24.08 0.62
C ALA A 22 -7.95 25.45 0.94
N ARG A 23 -6.82 25.39 1.64
CA ARG A 23 -5.90 26.51 1.80
C ARG A 23 -4.48 26.07 1.47
N ARG A 24 -3.81 26.81 0.59
CA ARG A 24 -2.43 26.53 0.19
C ARG A 24 -1.45 27.43 0.95
N ILE A 25 -0.38 26.82 1.46
CA ILE A 25 0.71 27.50 2.15
C ILE A 25 2.07 27.02 1.58
N LEU A 26 3.15 27.73 1.87
CA LEU A 26 4.51 27.28 1.53
C LEU A 26 4.91 26.09 2.42
N ALA A 27 5.71 25.18 1.85
CA ALA A 27 6.24 23.99 2.52
C ALA A 27 7.74 24.11 2.80
N ASP A 28 8.26 25.32 2.95
CA ASP A 28 9.68 25.61 3.11
C ASP A 28 10.23 25.23 4.50
N LEU A 29 9.36 25.19 5.54
CA LEU A 29 9.72 24.87 6.92
C LEU A 29 9.19 23.52 7.41
N GLU A 30 8.36 22.84 6.62
CA GLU A 30 7.71 21.59 7.02
C GLU A 30 8.00 20.47 6.02
N THR A 31 8.27 19.29 6.57
CA THR A 31 8.32 18.03 5.81
C THR A 31 7.02 17.24 6.04
N PRO A 32 6.65 16.30 5.15
CA PRO A 32 5.49 15.44 5.40
C PRO A 32 5.54 14.73 6.77
N LEU A 33 6.72 14.30 7.18
CA LEU A 33 6.91 13.62 8.47
C LEU A 33 6.81 14.59 9.67
N SER A 34 7.33 15.81 9.57
CA SER A 34 7.20 16.80 10.66
C SER A 34 5.74 17.23 10.83
N ALA A 35 5.02 17.46 9.73
CA ALA A 35 3.61 17.76 9.75
C ALA A 35 2.78 16.58 10.30
N TYR A 36 3.06 15.35 9.87
CA TYR A 36 2.43 14.15 10.41
C TYR A 36 2.51 14.10 11.93
N ARG A 37 3.70 14.32 12.49
CA ARG A 37 3.90 14.29 13.95
C ARG A 37 3.16 15.41 14.70
N LYS A 38 2.92 16.55 14.06
CA LYS A 38 2.18 17.66 14.66
C LYS A 38 0.66 17.45 14.65
N ILE A 39 0.13 16.84 13.57
CA ILE A 39 -1.31 16.69 13.39
C ILE A 39 -1.87 15.35 13.83
N ARG A 40 -1.05 14.28 13.91
CA ARG A 40 -1.51 12.96 14.32
C ARG A 40 -2.13 13.02 15.71
N GLY A 41 -3.28 12.35 15.87
CA GLY A 41 -3.93 12.14 17.13
C GLY A 41 -3.47 10.86 17.84
N VAL A 42 -4.33 10.31 18.68
CA VAL A 42 -4.19 9.00 19.35
C VAL A 42 -4.85 7.88 18.56
N ASP A 43 -5.67 8.24 17.57
CA ASP A 43 -6.43 7.34 16.72
C ASP A 43 -5.73 7.13 15.38
N GLU A 44 -6.45 6.64 14.38
CA GLU A 44 -5.95 6.31 13.07
C GLU A 44 -5.33 7.52 12.37
N SER A 45 -4.18 7.29 11.79
CA SER A 45 -3.46 8.29 11.00
C SER A 45 -2.61 7.64 9.91
N PHE A 46 -2.29 8.39 8.87
CA PHE A 46 -1.46 7.92 7.78
C PHE A 46 -0.48 8.97 7.29
N LEU A 47 0.64 8.48 6.79
CA LEU A 47 1.61 9.21 6.00
C LEU A 47 1.93 8.37 4.76
N PHE A 48 1.65 8.91 3.58
CA PHE A 48 2.04 8.35 2.29
C PHE A 48 3.05 9.28 1.62
N GLU A 49 4.22 8.76 1.30
CA GLU A 49 5.25 9.50 0.56
C GLU A 49 5.70 8.69 -0.65
N SER A 50 6.01 9.38 -1.75
CA SER A 50 6.78 8.79 -2.83
C SER A 50 8.17 9.42 -2.83
N VAL A 51 9.22 8.62 -2.58
CA VAL A 51 10.58 9.14 -2.36
C VAL A 51 11.48 8.89 -3.56
N GLU A 52 11.29 7.78 -4.28
CA GLU A 52 11.97 7.44 -5.54
C GLU A 52 10.95 7.25 -6.66
N GLY A 53 11.32 7.53 -7.92
CA GLY A 53 10.49 7.20 -9.07
C GLY A 53 10.27 8.29 -10.11
N GLY A 54 11.13 9.32 -10.12
CA GLY A 54 11.08 10.40 -11.13
C GLY A 54 9.94 11.41 -10.89
N GLU A 55 9.75 12.34 -11.85
CA GLU A 55 8.84 13.48 -11.70
C GLU A 55 7.36 13.09 -11.52
N HIS A 56 6.94 11.95 -12.03
CA HIS A 56 5.53 11.55 -12.02
C HIS A 56 5.10 10.79 -10.76
N VAL A 57 5.98 10.00 -10.13
CA VAL A 57 5.66 9.19 -8.95
C VAL A 57 5.99 9.93 -7.66
N GLY A 58 7.08 10.70 -7.62
CA GLY A 58 7.60 11.36 -6.42
C GLY A 58 6.98 12.72 -6.08
N ARG A 59 5.96 13.19 -6.80
CA ARG A 59 5.49 14.59 -6.68
C ARG A 59 4.71 14.87 -5.39
N TYR A 60 3.81 13.98 -5.00
CA TYR A 60 2.90 14.22 -3.89
C TYR A 60 3.20 13.35 -2.68
N SER A 61 3.02 13.94 -1.48
CA SER A 61 2.92 13.20 -0.23
C SER A 61 1.62 13.58 0.46
N PHE A 62 0.99 12.61 1.14
CA PHE A 62 -0.30 12.80 1.80
C PHE A 62 -0.20 12.44 3.26
N VAL A 63 -0.79 13.28 4.10
CA VAL A 63 -0.84 13.10 5.56
C VAL A 63 -2.27 13.29 6.02
N GLY A 64 -2.80 12.36 6.81
CA GLY A 64 -4.15 12.49 7.37
C GLY A 64 -4.29 11.84 8.73
N CYS A 65 -5.29 12.30 9.47
CA CYS A 65 -5.65 11.83 10.80
C CYS A 65 -7.14 12.11 11.07
N ASN A 66 -7.64 11.69 12.25
CA ASN A 66 -9.01 11.94 12.70
C ASN A 66 -10.05 11.53 11.65
N PRO A 67 -10.16 10.25 11.31
CA PRO A 67 -11.07 9.79 10.26
C PRO A 67 -12.53 9.98 10.69
N ARG A 68 -13.39 10.27 9.70
CA ARG A 68 -14.85 10.35 9.90
C ARG A 68 -15.47 9.03 10.32
N ALA A 69 -14.99 7.95 9.73
CA ALA A 69 -15.45 6.59 10.00
C ALA A 69 -14.33 5.58 9.77
N VAL A 70 -14.45 4.41 10.37
CA VAL A 70 -13.53 3.28 10.19
C VAL A 70 -14.34 2.05 9.80
N VAL A 71 -13.88 1.32 8.78
CA VAL A 71 -14.37 -0.01 8.42
C VAL A 71 -13.29 -1.02 8.76
N ARG A 72 -13.63 -1.99 9.61
CA ARG A 72 -12.71 -3.05 10.04
C ARG A 72 -13.37 -4.41 9.85
N GLN A 73 -12.63 -5.33 9.26
CA GLN A 73 -13.05 -6.72 9.12
C GLN A 73 -12.14 -7.65 9.93
N ASP A 74 -12.69 -8.32 10.91
CA ASP A 74 -12.02 -9.38 11.68
C ASP A 74 -12.67 -10.74 11.33
N GLY A 75 -11.92 -11.59 10.64
CA GLY A 75 -12.45 -12.84 10.08
C GLY A 75 -13.62 -12.57 9.12
N SER A 76 -14.83 -13.08 9.45
CA SER A 76 -16.05 -12.82 8.68
C SER A 76 -16.87 -11.62 9.16
N HIS A 77 -16.49 -10.97 10.26
CA HIS A 77 -17.25 -9.86 10.85
C HIS A 77 -16.70 -8.53 10.35
N VAL A 78 -17.57 -7.72 9.77
CA VAL A 78 -17.26 -6.37 9.30
C VAL A 78 -18.02 -5.36 10.15
N GLN A 79 -17.31 -4.39 10.71
CA GLN A 79 -17.89 -3.34 11.54
C GLN A 79 -17.54 -1.96 11.01
N VAL A 80 -18.50 -1.04 11.11
CA VAL A 80 -18.31 0.38 10.87
C VAL A 80 -18.27 1.08 12.21
N PHE A 81 -17.27 1.91 12.40
CA PHE A 81 -17.11 2.74 13.60
C PHE A 81 -17.24 4.21 13.21
N GLU A 82 -18.04 4.95 13.94
CA GLU A 82 -18.11 6.42 13.90
C GLU A 82 -17.97 6.96 15.31
N ASN A 83 -17.09 7.96 15.50
CA ASN A 83 -16.77 8.50 16.81
C ASN A 83 -16.42 7.41 17.85
N GLY A 84 -15.67 6.39 17.43
CA GLY A 84 -15.22 5.27 18.27
C GLY A 84 -16.31 4.26 18.66
N ARG A 85 -17.55 4.39 18.13
CA ARG A 85 -18.67 3.48 18.40
C ARG A 85 -19.04 2.70 17.16
N VAL A 86 -19.42 1.42 17.34
CA VAL A 86 -19.95 0.59 16.25
C VAL A 86 -21.33 1.14 15.85
N THR A 87 -21.49 1.52 14.60
CA THR A 87 -22.75 2.00 14.01
C THR A 87 -23.41 0.95 13.12
N GLU A 88 -22.62 0.13 12.44
CA GLU A 88 -23.09 -0.93 11.57
C GLU A 88 -22.24 -2.20 11.76
N SER A 89 -22.85 -3.38 11.60
CA SER A 89 -22.16 -4.68 11.70
C SER A 89 -22.74 -5.67 10.69
N PHE A 90 -21.85 -6.39 9.97
CA PHE A 90 -22.21 -7.32 8.89
C PHE A 90 -21.40 -8.61 9.02
N VAL A 91 -21.90 -9.68 8.43
CA VAL A 91 -21.20 -10.97 8.32
C VAL A 91 -21.01 -11.31 6.84
N VAL A 92 -19.77 -11.51 6.43
CA VAL A 92 -19.42 -11.95 5.08
C VAL A 92 -20.06 -13.30 4.77
N GLY A 93 -20.62 -13.45 3.58
CA GLY A 93 -21.34 -14.63 3.13
C GLY A 93 -22.78 -14.75 3.62
N ARG A 94 -23.23 -13.85 4.54
CA ARG A 94 -24.62 -13.77 4.98
C ARG A 94 -25.27 -12.44 4.62
N ASP A 95 -24.65 -11.32 4.97
CA ASP A 95 -25.21 -9.97 4.83
C ASP A 95 -24.56 -9.20 3.65
N ILE A 96 -23.33 -9.54 3.36
CA ILE A 96 -22.47 -8.93 2.34
C ILE A 96 -21.60 -10.00 1.68
N LYS A 97 -21.11 -9.73 0.47
CA LYS A 97 -20.20 -10.65 -0.25
C LYS A 97 -18.77 -10.61 0.28
N ASP A 98 -18.27 -9.45 0.66
CA ASP A 98 -16.94 -9.20 1.21
C ASP A 98 -16.90 -7.84 1.94
N GLY A 99 -15.87 -7.60 2.76
CA GLY A 99 -15.76 -6.35 3.53
C GLY A 99 -15.56 -5.11 2.68
N LEU A 100 -15.04 -5.25 1.48
CA LEU A 100 -14.86 -4.11 0.54
C LEU A 100 -16.21 -3.55 0.05
N GLU A 101 -17.28 -4.37 0.05
CA GLU A 101 -18.64 -3.91 -0.24
C GLU A 101 -19.12 -2.86 0.78
N VAL A 102 -18.72 -2.97 2.05
CA VAL A 102 -19.08 -1.99 3.08
C VAL A 102 -18.34 -0.66 2.84
N VAL A 103 -17.05 -0.73 2.49
CA VAL A 103 -16.28 0.46 2.10
C VAL A 103 -16.94 1.15 0.91
N GLU A 104 -17.27 0.41 -0.15
CA GLU A 104 -17.95 0.93 -1.33
C GLU A 104 -19.29 1.58 -1.00
N ARG A 105 -20.08 0.94 -0.11
CA ARG A 105 -21.40 1.46 0.33
C ARG A 105 -21.26 2.78 1.08
N LEU A 106 -20.26 2.91 1.98
CA LEU A 106 -19.99 4.16 2.68
C LEU A 106 -19.54 5.25 1.71
N MET A 107 -18.63 4.93 0.80
CA MET A 107 -18.11 5.90 -0.17
C MET A 107 -19.19 6.40 -1.13
N LYS A 108 -20.17 5.58 -1.48
CA LYS A 108 -21.32 5.97 -2.35
C LYS A 108 -22.27 6.99 -1.71
N LYS A 109 -22.21 7.18 -0.37
CA LYS A 109 -22.95 8.26 0.31
C LYS A 109 -22.43 9.64 -0.10
N PHE A 110 -21.18 9.74 -0.59
CA PHE A 110 -20.52 10.98 -0.96
C PHE A 110 -20.55 11.20 -2.48
N ARG A 111 -21.22 12.27 -2.90
CA ARG A 111 -21.18 12.77 -4.27
C ARG A 111 -20.16 13.90 -4.35
N ALA A 112 -18.89 13.53 -4.60
CA ALA A 112 -17.80 14.47 -4.63
C ALA A 112 -17.90 15.45 -5.81
N VAL A 113 -17.62 16.71 -5.55
CA VAL A 113 -17.56 17.76 -6.56
C VAL A 113 -16.10 18.04 -6.88
N ALA A 114 -15.74 18.01 -8.16
CA ALA A 114 -14.40 18.33 -8.61
C ALA A 114 -14.15 19.86 -8.49
N VAL A 115 -13.06 20.21 -7.81
CA VAL A 115 -12.58 21.59 -7.70
C VAL A 115 -11.25 21.71 -8.46
N PRO A 116 -11.17 22.55 -9.50
CA PRO A 116 -9.97 22.70 -10.30
C PRO A 116 -8.74 23.13 -9.48
N GLY A 117 -7.58 22.60 -9.83
CA GLY A 117 -6.30 22.98 -9.21
C GLY A 117 -5.98 22.25 -7.89
N LEU A 118 -6.84 21.35 -7.43
CA LEU A 118 -6.57 20.46 -6.32
C LEU A 118 -5.73 19.23 -6.74
N PRO A 119 -5.03 18.57 -5.81
CA PRO A 119 -4.30 17.35 -6.09
C PRO A 119 -5.24 16.19 -6.47
N ARG A 120 -4.70 15.15 -7.12
CA ARG A 120 -5.46 13.97 -7.55
C ARG A 120 -6.15 13.19 -6.42
N PHE A 121 -5.64 13.29 -5.21
CA PHE A 121 -6.24 12.73 -4.02
C PHE A 121 -6.66 13.85 -3.07
N THR A 122 -7.94 14.02 -2.88
CA THR A 122 -8.55 15.02 -2.00
C THR A 122 -9.22 14.41 -0.77
N GLY A 123 -9.13 13.10 -0.62
CA GLY A 123 -9.73 12.32 0.46
C GLY A 123 -10.42 11.07 -0.07
N GLY A 124 -10.84 10.22 0.86
CA GLY A 124 -11.45 8.94 0.54
C GLY A 124 -11.21 7.88 1.59
N ALA A 125 -11.38 6.61 1.22
CA ALA A 125 -11.06 5.47 2.07
C ALA A 125 -9.57 5.15 1.97
N VAL A 126 -8.83 5.29 3.08
CA VAL A 126 -7.40 5.01 3.20
C VAL A 126 -7.20 3.80 4.09
N GLY A 127 -6.30 2.88 3.72
CA GLY A 127 -6.06 1.72 4.57
C GLY A 127 -5.33 0.59 3.87
N PHE A 128 -5.62 -0.62 4.30
CA PHE A 128 -5.01 -1.82 3.73
C PHE A 128 -6.02 -2.96 3.57
N ILE A 129 -5.69 -3.87 2.66
CA ILE A 129 -6.33 -5.17 2.48
C ILE A 129 -5.26 -6.23 2.75
N GLY A 130 -5.49 -7.11 3.72
CA GLY A 130 -4.63 -8.25 4.01
C GLY A 130 -4.80 -9.37 3.00
N TYR A 131 -3.81 -10.26 2.92
CA TYR A 131 -3.83 -11.40 1.99
C TYR A 131 -5.08 -12.28 2.16
N GLU A 132 -5.57 -12.42 3.38
CA GLU A 132 -6.73 -13.26 3.72
C GLU A 132 -8.05 -12.80 3.09
N PHE A 133 -8.10 -11.61 2.50
CA PHE A 133 -9.25 -11.14 1.71
C PHE A 133 -9.53 -12.06 0.51
N ILE A 134 -8.52 -12.80 0.03
CA ILE A 134 -8.70 -13.76 -1.06
C ILE A 134 -9.74 -14.83 -0.73
N HIS A 135 -9.87 -15.23 0.53
CA HIS A 135 -10.83 -16.25 0.93
C HIS A 135 -12.30 -15.79 0.85
N ASP A 136 -12.53 -14.48 0.79
CA ASP A 136 -13.87 -13.91 0.60
C ASP A 136 -14.22 -13.81 -0.89
N ILE A 137 -13.24 -13.50 -1.74
CA ILE A 137 -13.46 -13.33 -3.19
C ILE A 137 -13.26 -14.64 -3.99
N GLU A 138 -12.46 -15.58 -3.48
CA GLU A 138 -12.21 -16.90 -4.09
C GLU A 138 -12.34 -18.00 -3.01
N PRO A 139 -13.57 -18.39 -2.65
CA PRO A 139 -13.83 -19.35 -1.56
C PRO A 139 -13.24 -20.75 -1.77
N VAL A 140 -12.79 -21.08 -2.99
CA VAL A 140 -12.09 -22.34 -3.29
C VAL A 140 -10.67 -22.37 -2.75
N VAL A 141 -10.11 -21.24 -2.32
CA VAL A 141 -8.83 -21.15 -1.64
C VAL A 141 -9.05 -21.38 -0.15
N PRO A 142 -8.50 -22.48 0.43
CA PRO A 142 -8.73 -22.81 1.85
C PRO A 142 -8.04 -21.80 2.76
N ARG A 143 -8.68 -21.47 3.90
CA ARG A 143 -8.01 -20.66 4.93
C ARG A 143 -6.90 -21.48 5.59
N PRO A 144 -5.75 -20.88 5.90
CA PRO A 144 -4.71 -21.56 6.65
C PRO A 144 -5.21 -21.89 8.07
N PRO A 145 -4.71 -22.97 8.68
CA PRO A 145 -5.19 -23.43 9.99
C PRO A 145 -4.78 -22.52 11.16
N GLN A 146 -3.77 -21.67 10.97
CA GLN A 146 -3.23 -20.80 12.01
C GLN A 146 -3.28 -19.33 11.59
N ASP A 147 -3.71 -18.47 12.50
CA ASP A 147 -3.59 -17.00 12.43
C ASP A 147 -3.03 -16.50 13.76
N ASP A 148 -1.72 -16.36 13.80
CA ASP A 148 -0.98 -15.90 14.97
C ASP A 148 -0.83 -14.36 15.03
N LEU A 149 -0.97 -13.67 13.91
CA LEU A 149 -0.95 -12.21 13.85
C LEU A 149 -2.27 -11.59 14.32
N LYS A 150 -3.39 -12.23 14.05
CA LYS A 150 -4.74 -11.72 14.35
C LYS A 150 -4.91 -10.27 13.90
N THR A 151 -4.46 -9.98 12.68
CA THR A 151 -4.70 -8.70 12.05
C THR A 151 -6.03 -8.69 11.32
N PRO A 152 -6.70 -7.54 11.18
CA PRO A 152 -7.90 -7.45 10.36
C PRO A 152 -7.63 -7.91 8.92
N VAL A 153 -8.65 -8.53 8.29
CA VAL A 153 -8.65 -8.89 6.86
C VAL A 153 -8.59 -7.63 5.99
N LEU A 154 -9.31 -6.60 6.39
CA LEU A 154 -9.19 -5.25 5.84
C LEU A 154 -9.40 -4.20 6.93
N TYR A 155 -8.80 -3.04 6.73
CA TYR A 155 -8.94 -1.89 7.59
C TYR A 155 -8.90 -0.63 6.75
N PHE A 156 -10.01 0.07 6.64
CA PHE A 156 -10.10 1.36 5.95
C PHE A 156 -10.70 2.40 6.87
N PHE A 157 -10.20 3.61 6.77
CA PHE A 157 -10.80 4.75 7.42
C PHE A 157 -11.08 5.86 6.42
N ILE A 158 -12.19 6.57 6.61
CA ILE A 158 -12.65 7.64 5.72
C ILE A 158 -11.94 8.92 6.10
N ALA A 159 -10.95 9.28 5.31
CA ALA A 159 -10.16 10.50 5.46
C ALA A 159 -10.85 11.63 4.69
N ASP A 160 -11.55 12.50 5.40
CA ASP A 160 -12.21 13.68 4.86
C ASP A 160 -11.40 14.97 5.08
N GLN A 161 -10.26 14.87 5.77
CA GLN A 161 -9.29 15.94 5.95
C GLN A 161 -7.86 15.41 5.73
N LEU A 162 -7.03 16.16 5.06
CA LEU A 162 -5.65 15.78 4.80
C LEU A 162 -4.75 16.95 4.41
N LEU A 163 -3.45 16.75 4.53
CA LEU A 163 -2.41 17.60 3.95
C LEU A 163 -1.89 16.96 2.68
N SER A 164 -1.83 17.71 1.61
CA SER A 164 -1.16 17.31 0.37
C SER A 164 0.08 18.16 0.16
N PHE A 165 1.25 17.55 0.21
CA PHE A 165 2.53 18.17 -0.12
C PHE A 165 2.80 18.02 -1.61
N ASP A 166 3.03 19.14 -2.29
CA ASP A 166 3.50 19.18 -3.68
C ASP A 166 4.99 19.57 -3.69
N ARG A 167 5.85 18.57 -3.92
CA ARG A 167 7.31 18.77 -3.94
C ARG A 167 7.78 19.64 -5.09
N ALA A 168 7.09 19.61 -6.23
CA ALA A 168 7.45 20.41 -7.40
C ALA A 168 7.13 21.88 -7.19
N GLN A 169 6.04 22.19 -6.48
CA GLN A 169 5.64 23.57 -6.17
C GLN A 169 6.09 24.05 -4.79
N GLN A 170 6.69 23.20 -3.98
CA GLN A 170 7.09 23.48 -2.60
C GLN A 170 5.92 24.05 -1.77
N THR A 171 4.74 23.40 -1.85
CA THR A 171 3.54 23.85 -1.17
C THR A 171 2.87 22.72 -0.39
N ILE A 172 2.15 23.11 0.67
CA ILE A 172 1.20 22.26 1.38
C ILE A 172 -0.19 22.76 1.06
N THR A 173 -1.06 21.87 0.60
CA THR A 173 -2.49 22.14 0.49
C THR A 173 -3.19 21.47 1.67
N ILE A 174 -3.77 22.25 2.56
CA ILE A 174 -4.63 21.76 3.65
C ILE A 174 -6.01 21.59 3.05
N LEU A 175 -6.54 20.38 3.10
CA LEU A 175 -7.81 19.98 2.50
C LEU A 175 -8.77 19.51 3.58
N VAL A 176 -9.98 20.05 3.57
CA VAL A 176 -11.11 19.59 4.39
C VAL A 176 -12.33 19.44 3.49
N ASN A 177 -12.90 18.25 3.44
CA ASN A 177 -14.09 17.98 2.65
C ASN A 177 -15.33 18.36 3.47
N ALA A 178 -16.00 19.43 3.08
CA ALA A 178 -17.28 19.80 3.62
C ALA A 178 -18.36 18.83 3.15
N VAL A 179 -19.07 18.20 4.08
CA VAL A 179 -20.17 17.27 3.79
C VAL A 179 -21.49 18.02 4.03
N LEU A 180 -22.35 17.99 3.03
CA LEU A 180 -23.71 18.55 3.09
C LEU A 180 -24.71 17.42 3.34
N ASP A 181 -25.45 17.51 4.43
CA ASP A 181 -26.64 16.71 4.65
C ASP A 181 -27.79 17.21 3.77
N ASP A 182 -28.83 16.40 3.54
CA ASP A 182 -29.93 16.73 2.62
C ASP A 182 -30.69 18.04 2.99
N ALA A 183 -30.60 18.49 4.23
CA ALA A 183 -31.16 19.75 4.72
C ALA A 183 -30.09 20.77 5.16
N GLY A 184 -28.81 20.48 4.89
CA GLY A 184 -27.68 21.25 5.41
C GLY A 184 -27.54 22.64 4.77
N ASN A 185 -27.13 23.62 5.59
CA ASN A 185 -26.82 24.96 5.13
C ASN A 185 -25.39 25.01 4.53
N PRO A 186 -25.23 25.29 3.22
CA PRO A 186 -23.91 25.36 2.60
C PRO A 186 -22.95 26.35 3.26
N ALA A 187 -23.48 27.48 3.78
CA ALA A 187 -22.63 28.49 4.45
C ALA A 187 -22.05 27.94 5.76
N GLU A 188 -22.84 27.22 6.54
CA GLU A 188 -22.41 26.57 7.78
C GLU A 188 -21.38 25.45 7.52
N ALA A 189 -21.63 24.63 6.50
CA ALA A 189 -20.69 23.58 6.11
C ALA A 189 -19.33 24.16 5.67
N TYR A 190 -19.35 25.28 4.95
CA TYR A 190 -18.15 26.01 4.55
C TYR A 190 -17.41 26.59 5.76
N GLU A 191 -18.14 27.22 6.70
CA GLU A 191 -17.56 27.78 7.93
C GLU A 191 -16.92 26.68 8.80
N ASN A 192 -17.57 25.54 8.94
CA ASN A 192 -17.00 24.38 9.65
C ASN A 192 -15.72 23.89 8.98
N ALA A 193 -15.69 23.77 7.67
CA ALA A 193 -14.50 23.34 6.93
C ALA A 193 -13.34 24.35 7.04
N THR A 194 -13.63 25.66 6.95
CA THR A 194 -12.60 26.70 7.12
C THR A 194 -12.09 26.75 8.55
N SER A 195 -12.95 26.58 9.55
CA SER A 195 -12.55 26.51 10.97
C SER A 195 -11.64 25.32 11.24
N GLU A 196 -11.91 24.16 10.63
CA GLU A 196 -11.05 22.98 10.74
C GLU A 196 -9.70 23.20 10.04
N ILE A 197 -9.66 23.90 8.90
CA ILE A 197 -8.40 24.30 8.25
C ILE A 197 -7.57 25.19 9.19
N GLU A 198 -8.17 26.18 9.85
CA GLU A 198 -7.45 27.03 10.81
C GLU A 198 -6.96 26.24 12.03
N ARG A 199 -7.74 25.25 12.50
CA ARG A 199 -7.30 24.35 13.57
C ARG A 199 -6.05 23.54 13.14
N ILE A 200 -6.04 23.00 11.93
CA ILE A 200 -4.88 22.28 11.39
C ILE A 200 -3.67 23.22 11.26
N LEU A 201 -3.88 24.44 10.75
CA LEU A 201 -2.83 25.45 10.67
C LEU A 201 -2.19 25.74 12.02
N SER A 202 -3.01 25.95 13.06
CA SER A 202 -2.52 26.21 14.41
C SER A 202 -1.69 25.06 14.98
N LEU A 203 -1.97 23.80 14.58
CA LEU A 203 -1.12 22.67 14.93
C LEU A 203 0.21 22.70 14.17
N LEU A 204 0.21 23.08 12.89
CA LEU A 204 1.44 23.20 12.10
C LEU A 204 2.36 24.33 12.61
N GLU A 205 1.79 25.42 13.14
CA GLU A 205 2.54 26.55 13.72
C GLU A 205 3.25 26.19 15.04
N GLN A 206 2.84 25.10 15.70
CA GLN A 206 3.47 24.71 16.95
C GLN A 206 4.94 24.31 16.74
N PRO A 207 5.82 24.61 17.70
CA PRO A 207 7.22 24.19 17.63
C PRO A 207 7.33 22.68 17.48
N SER A 208 8.25 22.24 16.64
CA SER A 208 8.56 20.81 16.54
C SER A 208 9.10 20.31 17.88
N GLN A 209 8.42 19.33 18.46
CA GLN A 209 8.88 18.66 19.68
C GLN A 209 9.99 17.63 19.41
N HIS A 210 10.64 17.72 18.22
CA HIS A 210 11.56 16.70 17.78
C HIS A 210 12.99 17.06 18.15
N GLN A 211 13.59 16.17 18.90
CA GLN A 211 15.01 16.18 19.04
C GLN A 211 15.66 15.56 17.79
N PRO A 212 16.73 16.15 17.26
CA PRO A 212 17.57 15.51 16.28
C PRO A 212 18.01 14.13 16.79
N LEU A 213 18.08 13.16 15.90
CA LEU A 213 18.60 11.83 16.21
C LEU A 213 20.00 11.72 15.65
N THR A 214 20.92 11.22 16.48
CA THR A 214 22.25 10.86 16.01
C THR A 214 22.20 9.43 15.45
N LEU A 215 22.74 9.25 14.25
CA LEU A 215 22.95 7.92 13.71
C LEU A 215 24.14 7.28 14.43
N PRO A 216 23.97 6.07 15.00
CA PRO A 216 25.07 5.36 15.62
C PRO A 216 26.14 4.97 14.58
N ALA A 217 27.41 4.98 14.96
CA ALA A 217 28.50 4.57 14.06
C ALA A 217 28.39 3.08 13.68
N GLU A 218 27.94 2.26 14.63
CA GLU A 218 27.61 0.85 14.41
C GLU A 218 26.19 0.56 14.88
N VAL A 219 25.47 -0.26 14.11
CA VAL A 219 24.10 -0.69 14.43
C VAL A 219 24.15 -2.16 14.84
N PRO A 220 24.03 -2.49 16.14
CA PRO A 220 23.92 -3.87 16.57
C PRO A 220 22.72 -4.55 15.89
N PRO A 221 22.87 -5.78 15.38
CA PRO A 221 21.77 -6.49 14.78
C PRO A 221 20.72 -6.86 15.84
N VAL A 222 19.44 -6.66 15.51
CA VAL A 222 18.33 -7.22 16.28
C VAL A 222 18.14 -8.68 15.85
N PRO A 223 18.12 -9.64 16.79
CA PRO A 223 17.90 -11.04 16.44
C PRO A 223 16.44 -11.28 16.06
N PHE A 224 16.20 -11.53 14.79
CA PHE A 224 14.90 -11.92 14.27
C PHE A 224 14.79 -13.45 14.18
N GLU A 225 13.68 -13.98 14.65
CA GLU A 225 13.33 -15.40 14.58
C GLU A 225 12.36 -15.63 13.44
N SER A 226 12.59 -16.71 12.65
CA SER A 226 11.64 -17.12 11.60
C SER A 226 10.49 -17.93 12.20
N ASN A 227 9.29 -17.82 11.60
CA ASN A 227 8.12 -18.64 11.94
C ASN A 227 8.23 -20.10 11.47
N GLN A 228 9.27 -20.44 10.72
CA GLN A 228 9.55 -21.81 10.29
C GLN A 228 11.05 -22.09 10.28
N THR A 229 11.41 -23.37 10.45
CA THR A 229 12.82 -23.78 10.38
C THR A 229 13.31 -23.83 8.93
N PRO A 230 14.63 -23.77 8.68
CA PRO A 230 15.19 -23.95 7.34
C PRO A 230 14.76 -25.27 6.69
N GLU A 231 14.72 -26.36 7.45
CA GLU A 231 14.33 -27.68 6.97
C GLU A 231 12.85 -27.69 6.50
N LYS A 232 11.94 -27.04 7.25
CA LYS A 232 10.54 -26.91 6.84
C LYS A 232 10.40 -26.08 5.58
N PHE A 233 11.12 -24.97 5.48
CA PHE A 233 11.16 -24.15 4.26
C PHE A 233 11.65 -24.96 3.05
N HIS A 234 12.74 -25.69 3.20
CA HIS A 234 13.30 -26.56 2.16
C HIS A 234 12.31 -27.65 1.71
N GLN A 235 11.56 -28.25 2.67
CA GLN A 235 10.50 -29.19 2.36
C GLN A 235 9.37 -28.56 1.57
N ASN A 236 8.98 -27.31 1.89
CA ASN A 236 7.96 -26.58 1.15
C ASN A 236 8.39 -26.30 -0.29
N VAL A 237 9.64 -25.87 -0.52
CA VAL A 237 10.21 -25.70 -1.87
C VAL A 237 10.21 -27.02 -2.63
N ALA A 238 10.64 -28.10 -2.01
CA ALA A 238 10.66 -29.43 -2.65
C ALA A 238 9.23 -29.93 -2.96
N ALA A 239 8.24 -29.64 -2.11
CA ALA A 239 6.84 -29.98 -2.35
C ALA A 239 6.27 -29.17 -3.52
N SER A 240 6.58 -27.86 -3.61
CA SER A 240 6.11 -27.02 -4.71
C SER A 240 6.65 -27.48 -6.07
N LYS A 241 7.89 -27.98 -6.12
CA LYS A 241 8.47 -28.56 -7.36
C LYS A 241 7.71 -29.80 -7.85
N LYS A 242 7.09 -30.57 -6.95
CA LYS A 242 6.24 -31.71 -7.35
C LYS A 242 4.94 -31.23 -8.02
N TYR A 243 4.34 -30.13 -7.55
CA TYR A 243 3.19 -29.50 -8.19
C TYR A 243 3.55 -28.92 -9.56
N ILE A 244 4.75 -28.31 -9.68
CA ILE A 244 5.24 -27.78 -10.96
C ILE A 244 5.46 -28.91 -11.96
N THR A 245 6.19 -29.96 -11.58
CA THR A 245 6.45 -31.12 -12.47
C THR A 245 5.20 -31.94 -12.76
N GLY A 246 4.21 -31.93 -11.87
CA GLY A 246 2.88 -32.52 -12.07
C GLY A 246 1.97 -31.71 -12.99
N GLY A 247 2.35 -30.48 -13.37
CA GLY A 247 1.57 -29.63 -14.26
C GLY A 247 0.46 -28.83 -13.57
N ASP A 248 0.43 -28.78 -12.23
CA ASP A 248 -0.56 -28.01 -11.47
C ASP A 248 -0.32 -26.50 -11.58
N ILE A 249 0.94 -26.07 -11.53
CA ILE A 249 1.37 -24.67 -11.55
C ILE A 249 2.67 -24.51 -12.35
N ILE A 250 2.95 -23.26 -12.75
CA ILE A 250 4.24 -22.87 -13.35
C ILE A 250 5.14 -22.28 -12.26
N GLN A 251 4.56 -21.48 -11.37
CA GLN A 251 5.25 -20.79 -10.27
C GLN A 251 4.33 -20.67 -9.07
N VAL A 252 4.91 -20.73 -7.87
CA VAL A 252 4.25 -20.37 -6.60
C VAL A 252 5.17 -19.48 -5.79
N VAL A 253 4.61 -18.45 -5.15
CA VAL A 253 5.37 -17.53 -4.29
C VAL A 253 5.25 -17.98 -2.84
N GLY A 254 6.27 -18.65 -2.35
CA GLY A 254 6.36 -19.05 -0.94
C GLY A 254 7.08 -18.00 -0.11
N SER A 255 6.78 -17.96 1.19
CA SER A 255 7.33 -16.94 2.08
C SER A 255 7.64 -17.47 3.49
N GLN A 256 8.42 -16.68 4.25
CA GLN A 256 8.60 -16.86 5.69
C GLN A 256 8.53 -15.50 6.40
N ARG A 257 8.12 -15.53 7.66
CA ARG A 257 7.97 -14.34 8.49
C ARG A 257 8.99 -14.32 9.61
N PHE A 258 9.72 -13.20 9.70
CA PHE A 258 10.69 -12.93 10.74
C PHE A 258 10.07 -12.01 11.78
N SER A 259 10.33 -12.26 13.08
CA SER A 259 9.83 -11.41 14.16
C SER A 259 10.90 -11.17 15.22
N ALA A 260 10.84 -9.99 15.85
CA ALA A 260 11.69 -9.63 16.98
C ALA A 260 10.92 -8.72 17.96
N PRO A 261 11.23 -8.75 19.26
CA PRO A 261 10.76 -7.73 20.18
C PRO A 261 11.34 -6.36 19.80
N VAL A 262 10.54 -5.29 19.95
CA VAL A 262 10.95 -3.92 19.65
C VAL A 262 10.36 -2.94 20.65
N THR A 263 11.13 -1.88 20.94
CA THR A 263 10.73 -0.74 21.76
C THR A 263 10.61 0.54 20.94
N ALA A 264 11.26 0.58 19.78
CA ALA A 264 11.21 1.72 18.86
C ALA A 264 9.78 1.99 18.39
N SER A 265 9.42 3.27 18.30
CA SER A 265 8.11 3.67 17.79
C SER A 265 7.98 3.37 16.30
N PRO A 266 6.74 3.13 15.78
CA PRO A 266 6.51 2.99 14.34
C PRO A 266 7.07 4.16 13.53
N VAL A 267 6.98 5.37 14.06
CA VAL A 267 7.55 6.58 13.44
C VAL A 267 9.07 6.50 13.32
N ASP A 268 9.78 6.01 14.35
CA ASP A 268 11.23 5.89 14.29
C ASP A 268 11.66 4.77 13.34
N ILE A 269 10.91 3.66 13.28
CA ILE A 269 11.11 2.61 12.27
C ILE A 269 10.88 3.18 10.85
N TYR A 270 9.84 4.01 10.66
CA TYR A 270 9.60 4.69 9.38
C TYR A 270 10.76 5.60 8.98
N ARG A 271 11.30 6.39 9.93
CA ARG A 271 12.46 7.27 9.69
C ARG A 271 13.68 6.47 9.25
N ALA A 272 13.95 5.36 9.94
CA ALA A 272 15.05 4.45 9.58
C ALA A 272 14.82 3.81 8.20
N ALA A 273 13.61 3.28 7.92
CA ALA A 273 13.29 2.69 6.63
C ALA A 273 13.46 3.68 5.47
N ARG A 274 13.00 4.93 5.67
CA ARG A 274 13.12 6.01 4.68
C ARG A 274 14.57 6.38 4.38
N SER A 275 15.48 6.24 5.33
CA SER A 275 16.91 6.53 5.14
C SER A 275 17.68 5.37 4.52
N ILE A 276 17.27 4.11 4.78
CA ILE A 276 17.96 2.91 4.31
C ILE A 276 17.50 2.49 2.92
N ASN A 277 16.19 2.55 2.67
CA ASN A 277 15.57 2.01 1.46
C ASN A 277 14.42 2.92 1.00
N PRO A 278 14.72 4.14 0.50
CA PRO A 278 13.70 4.99 -0.11
C PRO A 278 13.01 4.21 -1.25
N SER A 279 11.70 4.38 -1.39
CA SER A 279 10.90 3.59 -2.32
C SER A 279 9.75 4.44 -2.89
N PRO A 280 9.20 4.06 -4.07
CA PRO A 280 8.06 4.76 -4.68
C PRO A 280 6.83 4.85 -3.77
N TYR A 281 6.62 3.86 -2.92
CA TYR A 281 5.52 3.81 -1.96
C TYR A 281 6.05 3.65 -0.54
N MET A 282 6.39 4.78 0.08
CA MET A 282 6.67 4.83 1.51
C MET A 282 5.37 5.08 2.26
N PHE A 283 5.08 4.28 3.27
CA PHE A 283 3.88 4.48 4.07
C PHE A 283 4.08 4.19 5.56
N LEU A 284 3.36 4.95 6.36
CA LEU A 284 3.12 4.70 7.76
C LEU A 284 1.61 4.76 7.99
N LEU A 285 1.03 3.65 8.44
CA LEU A 285 -0.34 3.58 8.93
C LEU A 285 -0.28 3.28 10.41
N GLU A 286 -0.69 4.21 11.27
CA GLU A 286 -0.95 3.96 12.69
C GLU A 286 -2.43 3.66 12.84
N LEU A 287 -2.74 2.44 13.27
CA LEU A 287 -4.09 1.89 13.35
C LEU A 287 -4.34 1.43 14.79
N LYS A 288 -5.60 1.21 15.13
CA LYS A 288 -5.96 0.81 16.50
C LYS A 288 -5.32 -0.54 16.89
N GLY A 289 -4.28 -0.46 17.71
CA GLY A 289 -3.57 -1.61 18.29
C GLY A 289 -2.38 -2.13 17.46
N PHE A 290 -2.08 -1.57 16.30
CA PHE A 290 -0.90 -1.93 15.50
C PHE A 290 -0.54 -0.85 14.48
N ALA A 291 0.63 -0.97 13.87
CA ALA A 291 1.03 -0.09 12.79
C ALA A 291 1.66 -0.87 11.63
N LEU A 292 1.53 -0.33 10.42
CA LEU A 292 2.24 -0.80 9.22
C LEU A 292 3.26 0.26 8.80
N VAL A 293 4.52 -0.15 8.67
CA VAL A 293 5.62 0.69 8.18
C VAL A 293 6.18 0.05 6.93
N GLY A 294 6.00 0.69 5.78
CA GLY A 294 6.38 0.08 4.51
C GLY A 294 7.23 0.97 3.61
N ALA A 295 8.05 0.29 2.82
CA ALA A 295 8.87 0.84 1.74
C ALA A 295 8.69 -0.03 0.49
N SER A 296 7.46 -0.05 -0.06
CA SER A 296 7.10 -0.91 -1.18
C SER A 296 7.62 -0.34 -2.50
N PRO A 297 8.32 -1.16 -3.30
CA PRO A 297 8.76 -0.73 -4.63
C PRO A 297 7.69 -0.91 -5.71
N GLU A 298 6.59 -1.63 -5.43
CA GLU A 298 5.73 -2.19 -6.46
C GLU A 298 4.28 -1.72 -6.35
N LEU A 299 3.78 -1.16 -7.46
CA LEU A 299 2.38 -0.85 -7.66
C LEU A 299 1.55 -2.15 -7.69
N HIS A 300 0.48 -2.23 -6.90
CA HIS A 300 -0.52 -3.28 -7.06
C HIS A 300 -1.43 -2.97 -8.25
N VAL A 301 -2.18 -1.88 -8.17
CA VAL A 301 -3.04 -1.38 -9.24
C VAL A 301 -3.36 0.11 -9.01
N ARG A 302 -3.41 0.86 -10.10
CA ARG A 302 -3.87 2.25 -10.12
C ARG A 302 -5.03 2.40 -11.10
N CYS A 303 -5.99 3.23 -10.73
CA CYS A 303 -7.04 3.71 -11.63
C CYS A 303 -7.14 5.23 -11.47
N GLU A 304 -6.91 5.96 -12.55
CA GLU A 304 -7.00 7.42 -12.57
C GLU A 304 -7.87 7.83 -13.76
N ASP A 305 -8.99 8.48 -13.49
CA ASP A 305 -9.98 8.89 -14.48
C ASP A 305 -10.42 7.75 -15.42
N GLY A 306 -10.54 6.54 -14.85
CA GLY A 306 -10.92 5.32 -15.57
C GLY A 306 -9.79 4.66 -16.37
N ARG A 307 -8.59 5.24 -16.42
CA ARG A 307 -7.39 4.57 -16.93
C ARG A 307 -6.82 3.70 -15.83
N VAL A 308 -6.70 2.42 -16.11
CA VAL A 308 -6.14 1.42 -15.19
C VAL A 308 -4.73 1.07 -15.61
N GLU A 309 -3.84 0.88 -14.63
CA GLU A 309 -2.48 0.42 -14.87
C GLU A 309 -2.00 -0.58 -13.82
N ILE A 310 -1.23 -1.56 -14.27
CA ILE A 310 -0.41 -2.47 -13.46
C ILE A 310 1.00 -2.42 -14.04
N ARG A 311 2.00 -2.43 -13.16
CA ARG A 311 3.42 -2.38 -13.57
C ARG A 311 4.16 -3.61 -13.04
N PRO A 312 4.15 -4.73 -13.77
CA PRO A 312 4.93 -5.90 -13.42
C PRO A 312 6.43 -5.55 -13.37
N ILE A 313 7.07 -5.95 -12.28
CA ILE A 313 8.50 -5.78 -12.05
C ILE A 313 9.09 -7.17 -11.80
N ALA A 314 10.07 -7.58 -12.59
CA ALA A 314 10.81 -8.83 -12.38
C ALA A 314 12.25 -8.67 -12.86
N GLY A 315 13.11 -9.61 -12.50
CA GLY A 315 14.51 -9.56 -12.81
C GLY A 315 15.25 -8.45 -12.05
N THR A 316 16.42 -8.76 -11.54
CA THR A 316 17.19 -7.80 -10.74
C THR A 316 18.66 -7.94 -11.04
N ARG A 317 19.36 -6.82 -11.24
CA ARG A 317 20.82 -6.72 -11.20
C ARG A 317 21.23 -5.56 -10.31
N PRO A 318 22.39 -5.65 -9.65
CA PRO A 318 22.94 -4.49 -8.93
C PRO A 318 23.30 -3.38 -9.91
N ARG A 319 23.45 -2.16 -9.39
CA ARG A 319 24.01 -1.05 -10.16
C ARG A 319 25.50 -1.28 -10.41
N GLY A 320 25.97 -0.91 -11.59
CA GLY A 320 27.38 -0.88 -11.91
C GLY A 320 28.14 0.24 -11.19
N GLN A 321 29.45 0.09 -11.03
CA GLN A 321 30.30 1.13 -10.48
C GLN A 321 30.67 2.22 -11.53
N SER A 322 30.44 1.94 -12.81
CA SER A 322 30.61 2.87 -13.92
C SER A 322 29.39 2.79 -14.88
N ALA A 323 29.26 3.77 -15.75
CA ALA A 323 28.23 3.78 -16.77
C ALA A 323 28.34 2.61 -17.76
N GLU A 324 29.57 2.19 -18.07
CA GLU A 324 29.86 1.04 -18.94
C GLU A 324 29.46 -0.26 -18.27
N GLU A 325 29.77 -0.44 -16.98
CA GLU A 325 29.36 -1.61 -16.19
C GLU A 325 27.84 -1.66 -16.03
N ASP A 326 27.18 -0.53 -15.77
CA ASP A 326 25.73 -0.42 -15.69
C ASP A 326 25.07 -0.86 -17.02
N ALA A 327 25.60 -0.43 -18.14
CA ALA A 327 25.10 -0.82 -19.47
C ALA A 327 25.36 -2.32 -19.78
N ALA A 328 26.47 -2.87 -19.30
CA ALA A 328 26.75 -4.30 -19.45
C ALA A 328 25.79 -5.17 -18.63
N LEU A 329 25.50 -4.79 -17.38
CA LEU A 329 24.54 -5.45 -16.50
C LEU A 329 23.09 -5.35 -17.04
N GLU A 330 22.71 -4.23 -17.62
CA GLU A 330 21.43 -4.09 -18.32
C GLU A 330 21.30 -5.05 -19.48
N LYS A 331 22.34 -5.13 -20.34
CA LYS A 331 22.36 -6.03 -21.48
C LYS A 331 22.32 -7.49 -21.05
N GLU A 332 23.03 -7.85 -19.99
CA GLU A 332 22.99 -9.18 -19.38
C GLU A 332 21.59 -9.51 -18.88
N LEU A 333 20.97 -8.60 -18.12
CA LEU A 333 19.63 -8.77 -17.57
C LEU A 333 18.58 -9.00 -18.68
N LEU A 334 18.61 -8.19 -19.73
CA LEU A 334 17.71 -8.32 -20.88
C LEU A 334 17.98 -9.57 -21.74
N ALA A 335 19.19 -10.13 -21.68
CA ALA A 335 19.55 -11.36 -22.40
C ALA A 335 19.24 -12.63 -21.60
N ASP A 336 18.98 -12.54 -20.29
CA ASP A 336 18.73 -13.69 -19.42
C ASP A 336 17.37 -14.35 -19.76
N PRO A 337 17.37 -15.60 -20.28
CA PRO A 337 16.13 -16.25 -20.71
C PRO A 337 15.19 -16.57 -19.55
N LYS A 338 15.71 -16.82 -18.34
CA LYS A 338 14.89 -17.10 -17.14
C LYS A 338 14.15 -15.85 -16.69
N GLU A 339 14.87 -14.74 -16.53
CA GLU A 339 14.28 -13.45 -16.10
C GLU A 339 13.22 -12.99 -17.11
N ARG A 340 13.47 -13.14 -18.41
CA ARG A 340 12.52 -12.82 -19.47
C ARG A 340 11.27 -13.69 -19.42
N ALA A 341 11.41 -15.00 -19.20
CA ALA A 341 10.28 -15.93 -19.14
C ALA A 341 9.38 -15.63 -17.93
N GLU A 342 9.99 -15.35 -16.76
CA GLU A 342 9.26 -14.91 -15.56
C GLU A 342 8.52 -13.60 -15.82
N HIS A 343 9.19 -12.64 -16.44
CA HIS A 343 8.60 -11.35 -16.73
C HIS A 343 7.41 -11.44 -17.69
N VAL A 344 7.51 -12.22 -18.76
CA VAL A 344 6.38 -12.48 -19.68
C VAL A 344 5.19 -13.09 -18.95
N MET A 345 5.43 -14.04 -18.05
CA MET A 345 4.37 -14.66 -17.24
C MET A 345 3.65 -13.61 -16.37
N LEU A 346 4.39 -12.70 -15.74
CA LEU A 346 3.79 -11.62 -14.92
C LEU A 346 3.01 -10.60 -15.77
N VAL A 347 3.50 -10.28 -16.97
CA VAL A 347 2.78 -9.42 -17.93
C VAL A 347 1.47 -10.08 -18.36
N ASP A 348 1.49 -11.38 -18.69
CA ASP A 348 0.28 -12.11 -19.07
C ASP A 348 -0.72 -12.20 -17.92
N LEU A 349 -0.24 -12.38 -16.70
CA LEU A 349 -1.09 -12.38 -15.51
C LEU A 349 -1.76 -11.01 -15.31
N ALA A 350 -1.01 -9.90 -15.44
CA ALA A 350 -1.56 -8.54 -15.37
C ALA A 350 -2.59 -8.28 -16.49
N ARG A 351 -2.32 -8.75 -17.72
CA ARG A 351 -3.28 -8.65 -18.84
C ARG A 351 -4.56 -9.44 -18.57
N ASN A 352 -4.45 -10.63 -17.99
CA ASN A 352 -5.62 -11.42 -17.58
C ASN A 352 -6.43 -10.74 -16.50
N ASP A 353 -5.78 -10.21 -15.47
CA ASP A 353 -6.43 -9.49 -14.37
C ASP A 353 -7.22 -8.28 -14.87
N LEU A 354 -6.61 -7.43 -15.72
CA LEU A 354 -7.27 -6.27 -16.32
C LEU A 354 -8.36 -6.67 -17.31
N GLY A 355 -8.16 -7.77 -18.06
CA GLY A 355 -9.15 -8.28 -19.01
C GLY A 355 -10.50 -8.66 -18.39
N ARG A 356 -10.54 -8.91 -17.08
CA ARG A 356 -11.77 -9.24 -16.33
C ARG A 356 -12.68 -8.03 -16.08
N VAL A 357 -12.14 -6.80 -16.14
CA VAL A 357 -12.86 -5.58 -15.71
C VAL A 357 -12.71 -4.39 -16.66
N CYS A 358 -11.76 -4.43 -17.57
CA CYS A 358 -11.58 -3.38 -18.58
C CYS A 358 -12.42 -3.62 -19.82
N ASP A 359 -12.65 -2.55 -20.57
CA ASP A 359 -13.36 -2.63 -21.84
C ASP A 359 -12.63 -3.54 -22.83
N PHE A 360 -13.39 -4.33 -23.59
CA PHE A 360 -12.82 -5.26 -24.58
C PHE A 360 -11.93 -4.53 -25.58
N GLY A 361 -10.72 -5.06 -25.78
CA GLY A 361 -9.73 -4.48 -26.70
C GLY A 361 -8.96 -3.27 -26.16
N SER A 362 -9.26 -2.79 -24.93
CA SER A 362 -8.55 -1.66 -24.30
C SER A 362 -7.25 -2.06 -23.60
N VAL A 363 -7.10 -3.34 -23.24
CA VAL A 363 -5.91 -3.82 -22.51
C VAL A 363 -4.73 -3.89 -23.46
N GLN A 364 -3.66 -3.14 -23.14
CA GLN A 364 -2.46 -2.99 -23.94
C GLN A 364 -1.21 -3.03 -23.07
N VAL A 365 -0.13 -3.60 -23.62
CA VAL A 365 1.20 -3.47 -23.03
C VAL A 365 1.88 -2.27 -23.69
N LYS A 366 2.01 -1.17 -22.94
CA LYS A 366 2.58 0.10 -23.44
C LYS A 366 4.09 0.02 -23.55
N ASP A 367 4.71 -0.40 -22.44
CA ASP A 367 6.14 -0.62 -22.37
C ASP A 367 6.36 -2.10 -22.06
N LEU A 368 7.22 -2.74 -22.83
CA LEU A 368 7.54 -4.15 -22.65
C LEU A 368 9.02 -4.31 -22.39
N MET A 369 9.37 -4.84 -21.23
CA MET A 369 10.76 -5.16 -20.86
C MET A 369 11.72 -3.96 -20.93
N VAL A 370 11.33 -2.80 -20.42
CA VAL A 370 12.23 -1.68 -20.22
C VAL A 370 13.03 -1.86 -18.93
N VAL A 371 14.29 -1.43 -18.92
CA VAL A 371 15.09 -1.44 -17.68
C VAL A 371 14.95 -0.12 -16.95
N GLU A 372 14.44 -0.18 -15.74
CA GLU A 372 14.43 0.96 -14.82
C GLU A 372 15.55 0.84 -13.79
N ARG A 373 16.25 1.96 -13.58
CA ARG A 373 17.37 2.07 -12.66
C ARG A 373 16.93 2.77 -11.38
N TYR A 374 17.13 2.08 -10.27
CA TYR A 374 16.93 2.60 -8.93
C TYR A 374 18.28 2.88 -8.26
N SER A 375 18.28 3.36 -7.02
CA SER A 375 19.51 3.73 -6.30
C SER A 375 20.56 2.60 -6.22
N HIS A 376 20.11 1.36 -6.00
CA HIS A 376 21.00 0.22 -5.73
C HIS A 376 20.84 -0.95 -6.71
N VAL A 377 19.76 -0.99 -7.45
CA VAL A 377 19.42 -2.10 -8.37
C VAL A 377 18.79 -1.56 -9.65
N MET A 378 18.76 -2.41 -10.69
CA MET A 378 17.95 -2.22 -11.87
C MET A 378 17.00 -3.40 -12.04
N HIS A 379 15.82 -3.15 -12.62
CA HIS A 379 14.79 -4.14 -12.84
C HIS A 379 14.27 -4.10 -14.27
N ILE A 380 13.77 -5.24 -14.76
CA ILE A 380 12.91 -5.28 -15.94
C ILE A 380 11.51 -4.87 -15.52
N VAL A 381 10.96 -3.87 -16.19
CA VAL A 381 9.62 -3.33 -15.94
C VAL A 381 8.81 -3.35 -17.22
N SER A 382 7.52 -3.66 -17.10
CA SER A 382 6.54 -3.46 -18.17
C SER A 382 5.36 -2.66 -17.65
N GLN A 383 4.61 -2.04 -18.57
CA GLN A 383 3.40 -1.32 -18.22
C GLN A 383 2.21 -1.90 -18.97
N VAL A 384 1.23 -2.42 -18.22
CA VAL A 384 -0.02 -2.94 -18.74
C VAL A 384 -1.12 -1.97 -18.36
N GLU A 385 -1.84 -1.47 -19.37
CA GLU A 385 -2.90 -0.48 -19.21
C GLU A 385 -4.22 -1.00 -19.77
N GLY A 386 -5.32 -0.45 -19.26
CA GLY A 386 -6.66 -0.67 -19.77
C GLY A 386 -7.58 0.47 -19.41
N ARG A 387 -8.80 0.45 -19.97
CA ARG A 387 -9.86 1.37 -19.56
C ARG A 387 -10.89 0.60 -18.76
N LEU A 388 -11.13 1.03 -17.53
CA LEU A 388 -12.14 0.43 -16.66
C LEU A 388 -13.51 0.53 -17.35
N SER A 389 -14.22 -0.59 -17.45
CA SER A 389 -15.55 -0.60 -18.04
C SER A 389 -16.53 0.25 -17.23
N ALA A 390 -17.40 0.99 -17.89
CA ALA A 390 -18.42 1.83 -17.23
C ALA A 390 -19.37 1.05 -16.30
N ALA A 391 -19.48 -0.28 -16.51
CA ALA A 391 -20.26 -1.17 -15.64
C ALA A 391 -19.51 -1.67 -14.41
N LYS A 392 -18.24 -1.28 -14.23
CA LYS A 392 -17.34 -1.72 -13.17
C LYS A 392 -16.87 -0.55 -12.32
N SER A 393 -16.66 -0.83 -11.04
CA SER A 393 -16.14 0.14 -10.08
C SER A 393 -14.65 -0.12 -9.78
N PRO A 394 -13.93 0.84 -9.16
CA PRO A 394 -12.59 0.60 -8.63
C PRO A 394 -12.52 -0.54 -7.60
N TYR A 395 -13.62 -0.84 -6.94
CA TYR A 395 -13.75 -1.97 -6.02
C TYR A 395 -13.81 -3.31 -6.77
N ASP A 396 -14.49 -3.35 -7.92
CA ASP A 396 -14.47 -4.53 -8.81
C ASP A 396 -13.09 -4.73 -9.41
N LEU A 397 -12.39 -3.64 -9.74
CA LEU A 397 -10.99 -3.68 -10.19
C LEU A 397 -10.10 -4.29 -9.12
N MET A 398 -10.21 -3.84 -7.86
CA MET A 398 -9.45 -4.43 -6.76
C MET A 398 -9.73 -5.93 -6.62
N ARG A 399 -10.99 -6.37 -6.63
CA ARG A 399 -11.34 -7.81 -6.56
C ARG A 399 -10.76 -8.61 -7.71
N ALA A 400 -10.71 -8.06 -8.91
CA ALA A 400 -10.21 -8.74 -10.10
C ALA A 400 -8.70 -8.90 -10.11
N THR A 401 -7.95 -7.97 -9.51
CA THR A 401 -6.48 -7.94 -9.50
C THR A 401 -5.86 -8.56 -8.25
N PHE A 402 -6.66 -8.73 -7.18
CA PHE A 402 -6.16 -9.19 -5.89
C PHE A 402 -6.00 -10.72 -5.80
N PRO A 403 -4.95 -11.22 -5.13
CA PRO A 403 -3.73 -10.49 -4.82
C PRO A 403 -2.84 -10.34 -6.06
N ALA A 404 -1.78 -9.52 -5.94
CA ALA A 404 -0.83 -9.35 -7.04
C ALA A 404 -0.20 -10.68 -7.46
N GLY A 405 0.06 -10.82 -8.77
CA GLY A 405 0.66 -12.03 -9.34
C GLY A 405 2.02 -12.35 -8.76
N THR A 406 2.82 -11.31 -8.47
CA THR A 406 4.15 -11.40 -7.85
C THR A 406 4.13 -11.92 -6.41
N LEU A 407 2.96 -12.05 -5.77
CA LEU A 407 2.78 -12.58 -4.41
C LEU A 407 1.92 -13.86 -4.36
N SER A 408 1.49 -14.37 -5.50
CA SER A 408 0.68 -15.59 -5.62
C SER A 408 1.36 -16.66 -6.48
N GLY A 409 1.36 -16.50 -7.78
CA GLY A 409 1.91 -17.44 -8.74
C GLY A 409 0.99 -17.67 -9.94
N ALA A 410 1.30 -18.68 -10.75
CA ALA A 410 0.59 -18.97 -11.98
C ALA A 410 0.36 -20.48 -12.17
N PRO A 411 -0.88 -20.96 -12.45
CA PRO A 411 -2.15 -20.22 -12.41
C PRO A 411 -2.52 -19.73 -10.99
N LYS A 412 -3.03 -18.50 -10.89
CA LYS A 412 -3.21 -17.75 -9.62
C LYS A 412 -3.96 -18.54 -8.54
N ILE A 413 -5.15 -19.05 -8.86
CA ILE A 413 -6.00 -19.74 -7.86
C ILE A 413 -5.32 -21.00 -7.34
N ARG A 414 -4.76 -21.81 -8.21
CA ARG A 414 -4.07 -23.04 -7.80
C ARG A 414 -2.83 -22.76 -6.97
N ALA A 415 -2.05 -21.75 -7.35
CA ALA A 415 -0.90 -21.28 -6.57
C ALA A 415 -1.30 -20.89 -5.16
N MET A 416 -2.41 -20.12 -4.98
CA MET A 416 -2.89 -19.72 -3.66
C MET A 416 -3.39 -20.90 -2.79
N GLN A 417 -4.02 -21.93 -3.40
CA GLN A 417 -4.36 -23.17 -2.69
C GLN A 417 -3.10 -23.85 -2.13
N ILE A 418 -2.05 -23.93 -2.95
CA ILE A 418 -0.77 -24.53 -2.55
C ILE A 418 -0.08 -23.68 -1.48
N ILE A 419 -0.14 -22.35 -1.55
CA ILE A 419 0.37 -21.46 -0.50
C ILE A 419 -0.29 -21.78 0.84
N SER A 420 -1.61 -21.86 0.88
CA SER A 420 -2.35 -22.16 2.11
C SER A 420 -1.98 -23.53 2.68
N GLU A 421 -1.76 -24.52 1.82
CA GLU A 421 -1.34 -25.86 2.20
C GLU A 421 0.08 -25.90 2.79
N LEU A 422 1.03 -25.19 2.16
CA LEU A 422 2.46 -25.27 2.52
C LEU A 422 2.84 -24.37 3.69
N GLU A 423 2.34 -23.13 3.71
CA GLU A 423 2.68 -22.16 4.76
C GLU A 423 1.93 -22.43 6.06
N GLN A 424 0.68 -22.90 6.00
CA GLN A 424 -0.19 -23.24 7.14
C GLN A 424 -0.48 -22.10 8.13
N THR A 425 0.03 -20.91 7.87
CA THR A 425 -0.11 -19.70 8.67
C THR A 425 -0.66 -18.56 7.83
N ALA A 426 -1.56 -17.76 8.39
CA ALA A 426 -2.06 -16.53 7.77
C ALA A 426 -0.91 -15.55 7.49
N ARG A 427 -0.94 -14.92 6.33
CA ARG A 427 0.05 -13.92 5.90
C ARG A 427 -0.21 -12.55 6.53
N GLY A 428 -1.45 -12.25 6.90
CA GLY A 428 -1.87 -10.95 7.39
C GLY A 428 -1.70 -9.86 6.32
N PRO A 429 -1.09 -8.73 6.65
CA PRO A 429 -0.88 -7.66 5.68
C PRO A 429 0.05 -8.02 4.51
N TYR A 430 0.99 -8.94 4.71
CA TYR A 430 1.97 -9.32 3.68
C TYR A 430 1.30 -9.94 2.45
N GLY A 431 1.63 -9.45 1.27
CA GLY A 431 1.05 -9.90 0.00
C GLY A 431 -0.34 -9.36 -0.29
N GLY A 432 -0.88 -8.54 0.62
CA GLY A 432 -2.04 -7.71 0.36
C GLY A 432 -1.65 -6.37 -0.26
N CYS A 433 -2.45 -5.32 -0.03
CA CYS A 433 -2.16 -3.98 -0.56
C CYS A 433 -2.43 -2.87 0.48
N VAL A 434 -1.73 -1.74 0.30
CA VAL A 434 -1.92 -0.49 1.05
C VAL A 434 -2.18 0.63 0.06
N GLY A 435 -3.13 1.51 0.36
CA GLY A 435 -3.42 2.66 -0.49
C GLY A 435 -4.76 3.32 -0.19
N TYR A 436 -5.38 3.84 -1.24
CA TYR A 436 -6.64 4.57 -1.08
C TYR A 436 -7.62 4.36 -2.24
N PHE A 437 -8.91 4.47 -1.91
CA PHE A 437 -10.01 4.72 -2.84
C PHE A 437 -10.45 6.17 -2.66
N SER A 438 -10.26 7.02 -3.68
CA SER A 438 -10.62 8.44 -3.61
C SER A 438 -12.13 8.66 -3.71
N PHE A 439 -12.62 9.74 -3.11
CA PHE A 439 -13.99 10.20 -3.34
C PHE A 439 -14.30 10.50 -4.81
N THR A 440 -13.29 10.78 -5.61
CA THR A 440 -13.42 11.03 -7.06
C THR A 440 -13.47 9.76 -7.91
N GLY A 441 -13.40 8.58 -7.29
CA GLY A 441 -13.38 7.29 -7.98
C GLY A 441 -12.00 6.83 -8.43
N ASN A 442 -10.93 7.53 -8.08
CA ASN A 442 -9.56 7.10 -8.32
C ASN A 442 -9.12 6.08 -7.27
N LEU A 443 -8.19 5.21 -7.64
CA LEU A 443 -7.58 4.17 -6.82
C LEU A 443 -6.07 4.20 -7.02
N ASP A 444 -5.31 4.11 -5.93
CA ASP A 444 -3.85 3.92 -5.99
C ASP A 444 -3.41 3.06 -4.80
N CYS A 445 -2.95 1.85 -5.08
CA CYS A 445 -2.51 0.88 -4.07
C CYS A 445 -1.19 0.23 -4.45
N CYS A 446 -0.29 0.11 -3.49
CA CYS A 446 0.93 -0.68 -3.62
C CYS A 446 0.76 -2.06 -2.99
N ILE A 447 1.61 -3.01 -3.37
CA ILE A 447 1.69 -4.32 -2.74
C ILE A 447 2.33 -4.17 -1.35
N THR A 448 1.78 -4.86 -0.35
CA THR A 448 2.35 -4.85 1.00
C THR A 448 3.54 -5.81 1.08
N ILE A 449 4.69 -5.33 0.64
CA ILE A 449 6.01 -5.97 0.73
C ILE A 449 7.02 -4.98 1.30
N ARG A 450 8.18 -5.45 1.74
CA ARG A 450 9.18 -4.59 2.39
C ARG A 450 8.55 -3.79 3.54
N THR A 451 7.69 -4.45 4.32
CA THR A 451 6.83 -3.85 5.33
C THR A 451 7.08 -4.52 6.67
N ALA A 452 7.15 -3.71 7.73
CA ALA A 452 7.08 -4.16 9.11
C ALA A 452 5.66 -3.94 9.64
N LEU A 453 5.06 -4.98 10.18
CA LEU A 453 3.93 -4.90 11.09
C LEU A 453 4.48 -4.72 12.50
N VAL A 454 4.09 -3.65 13.19
CA VAL A 454 4.44 -3.40 14.59
C VAL A 454 3.20 -3.59 15.44
N LYS A 455 3.22 -4.60 16.30
CA LYS A 455 2.09 -4.97 17.13
C LYS A 455 2.57 -5.56 18.46
N GLU A 456 1.98 -5.13 19.56
CA GLU A 456 2.22 -5.70 20.90
C GLU A 456 3.71 -5.79 21.28
N GLY A 457 4.49 -4.73 20.96
CA GLY A 457 5.92 -4.67 21.25
C GLY A 457 6.79 -5.61 20.39
N ARG A 458 6.30 -6.07 19.26
CA ARG A 458 7.04 -6.88 18.29
C ARG A 458 6.97 -6.27 16.89
N ALA A 459 8.04 -6.42 16.13
CA ALA A 459 8.06 -6.17 14.69
C ALA A 459 8.05 -7.50 13.93
N TYR A 460 7.21 -7.57 12.90
CA TYR A 460 7.10 -8.71 12.00
C TYR A 460 7.44 -8.26 10.59
N VAL A 461 8.35 -8.96 9.94
CA VAL A 461 8.78 -8.70 8.56
C VAL A 461 8.66 -9.99 7.76
N GLN A 462 7.81 -10.02 6.74
CA GLN A 462 7.62 -11.20 5.89
C GLN A 462 8.22 -10.96 4.50
N ALA A 463 8.82 -11.98 3.93
CA ALA A 463 9.42 -11.95 2.60
C ALA A 463 9.27 -13.31 1.92
N GLY A 464 9.11 -13.29 0.58
CA GLY A 464 8.93 -14.48 -0.24
C GLY A 464 9.71 -14.41 -1.55
N GLY A 465 9.79 -15.55 -2.22
CA GLY A 465 10.38 -15.73 -3.54
C GLY A 465 9.48 -16.56 -4.44
N GLY A 466 9.63 -16.40 -5.73
CA GLY A 466 8.92 -17.17 -6.76
C GLY A 466 9.59 -18.51 -7.02
N TRP A 467 9.00 -19.61 -6.56
CA TRP A 467 9.55 -20.94 -6.73
C TRP A 467 9.12 -21.54 -8.06
N VAL A 468 10.12 -21.91 -8.85
CA VAL A 468 9.98 -22.53 -10.19
C VAL A 468 10.72 -23.88 -10.22
N ASN A 469 10.63 -24.58 -11.34
CA ASN A 469 11.26 -25.91 -11.46
C ASN A 469 12.78 -25.91 -11.16
N ASP A 470 13.48 -24.85 -11.54
CA ASP A 470 14.93 -24.75 -11.36
C ASP A 470 15.33 -24.18 -9.98
N SER A 471 14.36 -23.82 -9.14
CA SER A 471 14.60 -23.34 -7.78
C SER A 471 15.34 -24.37 -6.94
N THR A 472 16.32 -23.91 -6.16
CA THR A 472 17.00 -24.72 -5.13
C THR A 472 16.55 -24.24 -3.75
N PRO A 473 16.26 -25.16 -2.82
CA PRO A 473 15.76 -24.78 -1.48
C PRO A 473 16.64 -23.76 -0.75
N GLU A 474 17.95 -23.92 -0.86
CA GLU A 474 18.91 -23.04 -0.19
C GLU A 474 18.90 -21.62 -0.78
N ALA A 475 18.86 -21.49 -2.13
CA ALA A 475 18.84 -20.19 -2.78
C ALA A 475 17.53 -19.44 -2.47
N GLU A 476 16.40 -20.14 -2.50
CA GLU A 476 15.08 -19.55 -2.17
C GLU A 476 15.00 -19.11 -0.70
N PHE A 477 15.56 -19.92 0.22
CA PHE A 477 15.67 -19.52 1.63
C PHE A 477 16.49 -18.25 1.78
N GLN A 478 17.70 -18.21 1.16
CA GLN A 478 18.57 -17.04 1.24
C GLN A 478 17.94 -15.81 0.58
N GLU A 479 17.17 -15.97 -0.49
CA GLU A 479 16.43 -14.88 -1.14
C GLU A 479 15.45 -14.23 -0.17
N THR A 480 14.68 -14.99 0.58
CA THR A 480 13.76 -14.42 1.58
C THR A 480 14.48 -13.68 2.71
N VAL A 481 15.62 -14.21 3.15
CA VAL A 481 16.50 -13.53 4.12
C VAL A 481 16.96 -12.18 3.55
N ASN A 482 17.48 -12.17 2.31
CA ASN A 482 17.97 -10.97 1.65
C ASN A 482 16.85 -9.93 1.45
N LYS A 483 15.66 -10.35 0.99
CA LYS A 483 14.50 -9.49 0.78
C LYS A 483 13.96 -8.87 2.08
N SER A 484 14.13 -9.54 3.22
CA SER A 484 13.74 -9.00 4.52
C SER A 484 14.75 -8.03 5.12
N MET A 485 16.02 -8.05 4.64
CA MET A 485 17.16 -7.44 5.30
C MET A 485 17.03 -5.92 5.46
N ALA A 486 16.56 -5.20 4.44
CA ALA A 486 16.44 -3.75 4.50
C ALA A 486 15.52 -3.30 5.64
N MET A 487 14.34 -3.95 5.78
CA MET A 487 13.39 -3.61 6.84
C MET A 487 13.90 -4.07 8.22
N ARG A 488 14.54 -5.23 8.31
CA ARG A 488 15.17 -5.69 9.57
C ARG A 488 16.28 -4.75 10.03
N LYS A 489 17.11 -4.24 9.11
CA LYS A 489 18.10 -3.19 9.40
C LYS A 489 17.43 -1.87 9.82
N ALA A 490 16.29 -1.50 9.21
CA ALA A 490 15.55 -0.31 9.62
C ALA A 490 15.05 -0.42 11.06
N VAL A 491 14.51 -1.58 11.44
CA VAL A 491 14.12 -1.86 12.85
C VAL A 491 15.33 -1.77 13.77
N ALA A 492 16.45 -2.41 13.42
CA ALA A 492 17.66 -2.36 14.23
C ALA A 492 18.21 -0.93 14.39
N LEU A 493 18.20 -0.14 13.32
CA LEU A 493 18.62 1.26 13.38
C LEU A 493 17.70 2.08 14.29
N ALA A 494 16.39 1.88 14.20
CA ALA A 494 15.41 2.58 15.04
C ALA A 494 15.56 2.28 16.53
N GLU A 495 15.87 1.02 16.89
CA GLU A 495 16.18 0.61 18.27
C GLU A 495 17.43 1.29 18.84
N ASN A 496 18.35 1.71 17.99
CA ASN A 496 19.63 2.29 18.37
C ASN A 496 19.71 3.82 18.12
N PHE A 497 18.61 4.48 17.85
CA PHE A 497 18.59 5.93 17.75
C PHE A 497 18.95 6.59 19.09
N VAL A 498 19.98 7.43 19.08
CA VAL A 498 20.37 8.22 20.24
C VAL A 498 19.64 9.57 20.20
N ARG A 499 18.82 9.82 21.21
CA ARG A 499 18.15 11.12 21.39
C ARG A 499 19.13 12.06 22.08
N ILE A 500 19.38 13.23 21.46
CA ILE A 500 20.28 14.29 21.99
C ILE A 500 19.51 15.13 23.01
#